data_855efc6e0365c1d86909a336ea24ff87
#
_entry.id   855efc6e0365c1d86909a336ea24ff87
#
_cell.length_a   1.000
_cell.length_b   1.000
_cell.length_c   1.000
_cell.angle_alpha   90.00
_cell.angle_beta   90.00
_cell.angle_gamma   90.00
#
_symmetry.space_group_name_H-M   'P 1'
#
loop_
_entity.id
_entity.type
_entity.pdbx_description
1 polymer ?
#
loop_
_entity_poly.entity_id
_entity_poly.type
_entity_poly.pdbx_seq_one_letter_code
_entity_poly.pdbx_strand_id
1 'polypeptide(L)'
;MDTSPPPIAFVLDFDGTITQEDTISTIAHFGIACQKTRGNDLENAWYILYDTYGESFSRSFHGYKPAEADRKTVAEEVTYQRALKSLELGSFNRVSQSGIFKEIGDDQWRKFAKDALEKGDVNVRKGFGDFVKQVNKAKATWGVVSVNFSSQFIRGVLAASAGAGATEIEVLANHPDEEGKLLGPNDGPVMATSDAKLAAMKDLLQKRKSGSKTGFSKVVYIGDSGTDIECLTAEGVIGIAMSTDGKGRLIDILNRIGPSPVHVGSQQEGKSSSLYWARNFEEIIKSPLFGLEGGREI
;
A
#
# COMPACT_ATOMS: atom_id res chain seq x y z
N MET A 1 -27.18 3.59 25.52
CA MET A 1 -26.78 3.09 24.21
C MET A 1 -25.83 4.15 23.66
N ASP A 2 -24.63 3.76 23.24
CA ASP A 2 -23.69 4.70 22.64
C ASP A 2 -24.28 5.15 21.29
N THR A 3 -24.61 6.44 21.18
CA THR A 3 -25.23 7.03 19.98
C THR A 3 -24.18 7.63 19.04
N SER A 4 -22.89 7.36 19.30
CA SER A 4 -21.82 7.83 18.42
C SER A 4 -22.00 7.21 17.02
N PRO A 5 -21.80 7.99 15.94
CA PRO A 5 -21.87 7.44 14.58
C PRO A 5 -20.81 6.36 14.42
N PRO A 6 -21.07 5.33 13.59
CA PRO A 6 -20.07 4.30 13.32
C PRO A 6 -18.77 4.90 12.82
N PRO A 7 -17.60 4.39 13.26
CA PRO A 7 -16.30 4.96 12.90
C PRO A 7 -16.02 4.81 11.39
N ILE A 8 -15.15 5.69 10.88
CA ILE A 8 -14.57 5.56 9.53
C ILE A 8 -13.33 4.67 9.61
N ALA A 9 -13.11 3.85 8.59
CA ALA A 9 -11.88 3.06 8.42
C ALA A 9 -11.09 3.56 7.22
N PHE A 10 -9.79 3.76 7.41
CA PHE A 10 -8.84 4.04 6.35
C PHE A 10 -7.87 2.87 6.21
N VAL A 11 -7.74 2.34 5.01
CA VAL A 11 -6.72 1.34 4.66
C VAL A 11 -5.81 1.93 3.61
N LEU A 12 -4.51 1.91 3.87
CA LEU A 12 -3.51 2.55 3.03
C LEU A 12 -2.54 1.53 2.47
N ASP A 13 -2.17 1.67 1.21
CA ASP A 13 -0.92 1.12 0.72
C ASP A 13 0.27 1.90 1.27
N PHE A 14 1.49 1.41 1.08
CA PHE A 14 2.70 2.02 1.59
C PHE A 14 3.53 2.68 0.48
N ASP A 15 4.11 1.88 -0.43
CA ASP A 15 4.97 2.36 -1.51
C ASP A 15 4.18 3.22 -2.50
N GLY A 16 4.72 4.38 -2.90
CA GLY A 16 4.02 5.32 -3.79
C GLY A 16 2.76 5.98 -3.18
N THR A 17 2.30 5.50 -2.02
CA THR A 17 1.11 6.00 -1.30
C THR A 17 1.48 6.77 -0.05
N ILE A 18 1.98 6.11 1.00
CA ILE A 18 2.54 6.78 2.19
C ILE A 18 3.91 7.37 1.85
N THR A 19 4.76 6.61 1.19
CA THR A 19 5.99 7.14 0.59
C THR A 19 5.68 7.82 -0.75
N GLN A 20 6.58 8.69 -1.18
CA GLN A 20 6.45 9.35 -2.50
C GLN A 20 6.78 8.40 -3.65
N GLU A 21 7.69 7.46 -3.40
CA GLU A 21 8.23 6.53 -4.38
C GLU A 21 8.25 5.09 -3.84
N ASP A 22 8.46 4.13 -4.70
CA ASP A 22 8.69 2.74 -4.36
C ASP A 22 9.99 2.58 -3.58
N THR A 23 9.97 1.76 -2.52
CA THR A 23 11.13 1.57 -1.63
C THR A 23 11.80 0.19 -1.78
N ILE A 24 11.34 -0.65 -2.70
CA ILE A 24 11.84 -2.02 -2.88
C ILE A 24 13.35 -2.05 -3.15
N SER A 25 13.83 -1.20 -4.05
CA SER A 25 15.27 -1.12 -4.34
C SER A 25 16.07 -0.60 -3.14
N THR A 26 15.55 0.37 -2.39
CA THR A 26 16.17 0.89 -1.17
C THR A 26 16.33 -0.21 -0.11
N ILE A 27 15.30 -1.02 0.08
CA ILE A 27 15.31 -2.17 0.99
C ILE A 27 16.31 -3.24 0.53
N ALA A 28 16.34 -3.54 -0.77
CA ALA A 28 17.27 -4.52 -1.32
C ALA A 28 18.74 -4.10 -1.12
N HIS A 29 19.06 -2.83 -1.40
CA HIS A 29 20.41 -2.30 -1.17
C HIS A 29 20.81 -2.33 0.31
N PHE A 30 19.88 -2.10 1.23
CA PHE A 30 20.12 -2.29 2.65
C PHE A 30 20.48 -3.74 2.97
N GLY A 31 19.71 -4.70 2.45
CA GLY A 31 20.00 -6.12 2.63
C GLY A 31 21.40 -6.49 2.11
N ILE A 32 21.74 -6.04 0.89
CA ILE A 32 23.06 -6.23 0.28
C ILE A 32 24.15 -5.65 1.18
N ALA A 33 23.98 -4.44 1.69
CA ALA A 33 24.95 -3.81 2.58
C ALA A 33 25.13 -4.62 3.88
N CYS A 34 24.06 -5.16 4.45
CA CYS A 34 24.15 -6.08 5.61
C CYS A 34 24.93 -7.35 5.26
N GLN A 35 24.68 -7.97 4.11
CA GLN A 35 25.41 -9.17 3.69
C GLN A 35 26.89 -8.89 3.40
N LYS A 36 27.20 -7.74 2.81
CA LYS A 36 28.58 -7.32 2.56
C LYS A 36 29.41 -7.20 3.84
N THR A 37 28.82 -6.73 4.94
CA THR A 37 29.51 -6.69 6.24
C THR A 37 29.81 -8.08 6.81
N ARG A 38 29.12 -9.12 6.32
CA ARG A 38 29.32 -10.54 6.67
C ARG A 38 30.22 -11.29 5.68
N GLY A 39 30.78 -10.56 4.68
CA GLY A 39 31.65 -11.13 3.65
C GLY A 39 30.91 -11.70 2.43
N ASN A 40 29.60 -11.50 2.32
CA ASN A 40 28.80 -11.97 1.18
C ASN A 40 28.56 -10.79 0.21
N ASP A 41 29.10 -10.85 -0.99
CA ASP A 41 28.79 -9.87 -2.04
C ASP A 41 27.61 -10.36 -2.88
N LEU A 42 26.45 -9.73 -2.69
CA LEU A 42 25.19 -10.06 -3.35
C LEU A 42 24.69 -8.94 -4.32
N GLU A 43 25.57 -7.95 -4.62
CA GLU A 43 25.17 -6.83 -5.49
C GLU A 43 24.73 -7.31 -6.88
N ASN A 44 25.53 -8.20 -7.49
CA ASN A 44 25.19 -8.77 -8.80
C ASN A 44 23.92 -9.64 -8.77
N ALA A 45 23.66 -10.31 -7.64
CA ALA A 45 22.42 -11.10 -7.49
C ALA A 45 21.18 -10.22 -7.58
N TRP A 46 21.19 -9.03 -6.98
CA TRP A 46 20.08 -8.10 -7.09
C TRP A 46 19.82 -7.60 -8.51
N TYR A 47 20.86 -7.25 -9.26
CA TYR A 47 20.71 -6.86 -10.66
C TYR A 47 20.06 -7.97 -11.50
N ILE A 48 20.50 -9.22 -11.32
CA ILE A 48 19.90 -10.37 -12.00
C ILE A 48 18.42 -10.54 -11.65
N LEU A 49 18.07 -10.38 -10.38
CA LEU A 49 16.67 -10.48 -9.93
C LEU A 49 15.79 -9.40 -10.56
N TYR A 50 16.28 -8.17 -10.57
CA TYR A 50 15.59 -7.01 -11.14
C TYR A 50 15.36 -7.17 -12.65
N ASP A 51 16.41 -7.50 -13.40
CA ASP A 51 16.33 -7.72 -14.84
C ASP A 51 15.42 -8.89 -15.19
N THR A 52 15.54 -10.01 -14.47
CA THR A 52 14.67 -11.19 -14.66
C THR A 52 13.19 -10.85 -14.43
N TYR A 53 12.90 -10.02 -13.42
CA TYR A 53 11.53 -9.55 -13.19
C TYR A 53 11.05 -8.68 -14.34
N GLY A 54 11.82 -7.69 -14.76
CA GLY A 54 11.48 -6.78 -15.85
C GLY A 54 11.18 -7.50 -17.16
N GLU A 55 12.04 -8.46 -17.55
CA GLU A 55 11.85 -9.28 -18.75
C GLU A 55 10.57 -10.16 -18.64
N SER A 56 10.37 -10.79 -17.50
CA SER A 56 9.22 -11.66 -17.26
C SER A 56 7.91 -10.86 -17.26
N PHE A 57 7.91 -9.68 -16.63
CA PHE A 57 6.77 -8.78 -16.63
C PHE A 57 6.45 -8.28 -18.04
N SER A 58 7.45 -7.81 -18.77
CA SER A 58 7.30 -7.34 -20.16
C SER A 58 6.70 -8.42 -21.05
N ARG A 59 7.21 -9.66 -20.95
CA ARG A 59 6.68 -10.81 -21.70
C ARG A 59 5.23 -11.10 -21.36
N SER A 60 4.88 -11.12 -20.08
CA SER A 60 3.51 -11.35 -19.61
C SER A 60 2.57 -10.24 -20.04
N PHE A 61 3.00 -8.99 -19.94
CA PHE A 61 2.20 -7.83 -20.34
C PHE A 61 1.87 -7.84 -21.83
N HIS A 62 2.87 -8.05 -22.69
CA HIS A 62 2.66 -8.08 -24.14
C HIS A 62 1.96 -9.34 -24.64
N GLY A 63 2.14 -10.45 -23.94
CA GLY A 63 1.52 -11.75 -24.29
C GLY A 63 0.08 -11.90 -23.83
N TYR A 64 -0.38 -11.11 -22.86
CA TYR A 64 -1.72 -11.26 -22.29
C TYR A 64 -2.83 -10.79 -23.25
N LYS A 65 -3.94 -11.53 -23.25
CA LYS A 65 -5.14 -11.17 -24.02
C LYS A 65 -6.37 -11.18 -23.09
N PRO A 66 -7.27 -10.18 -23.19
CA PRO A 66 -7.19 -9.03 -24.11
C PRO A 66 -6.05 -8.07 -23.78
N ALA A 67 -5.53 -7.37 -24.80
CA ALA A 67 -4.47 -6.38 -24.61
C ALA A 67 -4.93 -5.25 -23.68
N GLU A 68 -3.98 -4.48 -23.13
CA GLU A 68 -4.33 -3.42 -22.16
C GLU A 68 -5.41 -2.47 -22.69
N ALA A 69 -5.26 -1.99 -23.94
CA ALA A 69 -6.21 -1.08 -24.56
C ALA A 69 -7.62 -1.66 -24.72
N ASP A 70 -7.75 -2.97 -24.74
CA ASP A 70 -9.02 -3.69 -24.95
C ASP A 70 -9.73 -4.06 -23.65
N ARG A 71 -9.04 -4.02 -22.50
CA ARG A 71 -9.66 -4.22 -21.19
C ARG A 71 -10.45 -2.99 -20.79
N LYS A 72 -11.77 -3.06 -20.79
CA LYS A 72 -12.68 -1.91 -20.59
C LYS A 72 -13.49 -1.97 -19.30
N THR A 73 -13.36 -3.04 -18.54
CA THR A 73 -14.10 -3.26 -17.30
C THR A 73 -13.17 -3.56 -16.14
N VAL A 74 -13.64 -3.28 -14.91
CA VAL A 74 -12.94 -3.67 -13.68
C VAL A 74 -12.67 -5.18 -13.67
N ALA A 75 -13.65 -6.00 -14.06
CA ALA A 75 -13.51 -7.45 -14.05
C ALA A 75 -12.39 -7.94 -15.00
N GLU A 76 -12.24 -7.34 -16.17
CA GLU A 76 -11.17 -7.69 -17.12
C GLU A 76 -9.79 -7.29 -16.58
N GLU A 77 -9.69 -6.10 -15.97
CA GLU A 77 -8.43 -5.66 -15.39
C GLU A 77 -8.05 -6.49 -14.16
N VAL A 78 -9.00 -6.80 -13.28
CA VAL A 78 -8.79 -7.71 -12.14
C VAL A 78 -8.33 -9.09 -12.60
N THR A 79 -8.94 -9.62 -13.67
CA THR A 79 -8.53 -10.90 -14.25
C THR A 79 -7.07 -10.85 -14.74
N TYR A 80 -6.67 -9.75 -15.37
CA TYR A 80 -5.27 -9.53 -15.75
C TYR A 80 -4.34 -9.46 -14.54
N GLN A 81 -4.66 -8.66 -13.52
CA GLN A 81 -3.83 -8.54 -12.32
C GLN A 81 -3.63 -9.90 -11.62
N ARG A 82 -4.70 -10.69 -11.55
CA ARG A 82 -4.64 -12.04 -10.98
C ARG A 82 -3.83 -13.02 -11.85
N ALA A 83 -3.81 -12.83 -13.17
CA ALA A 83 -3.01 -13.64 -14.08
C ALA A 83 -1.49 -13.45 -13.88
N LEU A 84 -1.06 -12.32 -13.29
CA LEU A 84 0.34 -12.08 -12.92
C LEU A 84 0.80 -12.89 -11.70
N LYS A 85 -0.08 -13.57 -11.00
CA LYS A 85 0.21 -14.26 -9.72
C LYS A 85 1.43 -15.19 -9.76
N SER A 86 1.56 -16.01 -10.79
CA SER A 86 2.70 -16.93 -10.91
C SER A 86 4.03 -16.18 -11.11
N LEU A 87 4.00 -15.08 -11.84
CA LEU A 87 5.14 -14.20 -12.06
C LEU A 87 5.57 -13.52 -10.77
N GLU A 88 4.63 -12.89 -10.07
CA GLU A 88 4.87 -12.18 -8.82
C GLU A 88 5.39 -13.11 -7.73
N LEU A 89 4.71 -14.23 -7.47
CA LEU A 89 5.17 -15.23 -6.50
C LEU A 89 6.53 -15.83 -6.88
N GLY A 90 6.79 -16.03 -8.18
CA GLY A 90 8.10 -16.47 -8.68
C GLY A 90 9.20 -15.44 -8.39
N SER A 91 8.90 -14.13 -8.51
CA SER A 91 9.82 -13.06 -8.16
C SER A 91 10.12 -13.04 -6.67
N PHE A 92 9.12 -13.06 -5.82
CA PHE A 92 9.29 -13.11 -4.36
C PHE A 92 10.07 -14.34 -3.90
N ASN A 93 9.83 -15.49 -4.52
CA ASN A 93 10.59 -16.71 -4.23
C ASN A 93 12.07 -16.57 -4.62
N ARG A 94 12.39 -15.98 -5.75
CA ARG A 94 13.79 -15.71 -6.14
C ARG A 94 14.47 -14.74 -5.16
N VAL A 95 13.78 -13.70 -4.70
CA VAL A 95 14.29 -12.80 -3.64
C VAL A 95 14.56 -13.59 -2.37
N SER A 96 13.64 -14.43 -1.92
CA SER A 96 13.79 -15.30 -0.75
C SER A 96 15.03 -16.22 -0.87
N GLN A 97 15.26 -16.77 -2.06
CA GLN A 97 16.40 -17.68 -2.32
C GLN A 97 17.74 -16.96 -2.47
N SER A 98 17.76 -15.67 -2.69
CA SER A 98 18.99 -14.89 -2.92
C SER A 98 19.84 -14.74 -1.65
N GLY A 99 19.24 -14.88 -0.47
CA GLY A 99 19.89 -14.63 0.81
C GLY A 99 20.13 -13.15 1.15
N ILE A 100 19.64 -12.21 0.31
CA ILE A 100 19.81 -10.77 0.54
C ILE A 100 19.32 -10.35 1.93
N PHE A 101 18.22 -10.92 2.41
CA PHE A 101 17.60 -10.55 3.69
C PHE A 101 17.93 -11.49 4.86
N LYS A 102 18.86 -12.44 4.67
CA LYS A 102 19.22 -13.40 5.70
C LYS A 102 19.77 -12.72 6.95
N GLU A 103 19.32 -13.15 8.13
CA GLU A 103 19.80 -12.72 9.45
C GLU A 103 19.71 -11.21 9.71
N ILE A 104 18.71 -10.53 9.12
CA ILE A 104 18.43 -9.13 9.40
C ILE A 104 17.31 -9.06 10.43
N GLY A 105 17.63 -8.66 11.65
CA GLY A 105 16.65 -8.57 12.74
C GLY A 105 15.75 -7.34 12.65
N ASP A 106 14.61 -7.41 13.34
CA ASP A 106 13.57 -6.37 13.39
C ASP A 106 14.10 -4.97 13.72
N ASP A 107 15.00 -4.88 14.71
CA ASP A 107 15.56 -3.59 15.13
C ASP A 107 16.48 -2.99 14.06
N GLN A 108 17.17 -3.84 13.26
CA GLN A 108 17.98 -3.37 12.13
C GLN A 108 17.09 -2.78 11.03
N TRP A 109 15.96 -3.41 10.74
CA TRP A 109 14.95 -2.89 9.79
C TRP A 109 14.39 -1.54 10.23
N ARG A 110 13.98 -1.43 11.49
CA ARG A 110 13.43 -0.18 12.06
C ARG A 110 14.46 0.95 12.09
N LYS A 111 15.70 0.61 12.49
CA LYS A 111 16.80 1.57 12.48
C LYS A 111 17.10 2.05 11.07
N PHE A 112 17.19 1.13 10.10
CA PHE A 112 17.42 1.47 8.71
C PHE A 112 16.32 2.40 8.17
N ALA A 113 15.06 2.12 8.46
CA ALA A 113 13.93 2.96 8.05
C ALA A 113 14.07 4.40 8.53
N LYS A 114 14.47 4.59 9.80
CA LYS A 114 14.74 5.90 10.37
C LYS A 114 15.92 6.59 9.68
N ASP A 115 17.04 5.88 9.53
CA ASP A 115 18.25 6.39 8.88
C ASP A 115 17.97 6.80 7.40
N ALA A 116 17.15 6.04 6.68
CA ALA A 116 16.76 6.30 5.30
C ALA A 116 15.89 7.57 5.17
N LEU A 117 14.98 7.79 6.12
CA LEU A 117 14.21 9.05 6.19
C LEU A 117 15.10 10.26 6.48
N GLU A 118 16.02 10.14 7.45
CA GLU A 118 16.93 11.23 7.84
C GLU A 118 17.88 11.62 6.70
N LYS A 119 18.27 10.65 5.84
CA LYS A 119 19.11 10.88 4.67
C LYS A 119 18.34 11.36 3.44
N GLY A 120 17.03 11.24 3.43
CA GLY A 120 16.20 11.52 2.26
C GLY A 120 16.19 10.40 1.20
N ASP A 121 16.68 9.20 1.54
CA ASP A 121 16.58 8.01 0.68
C ASP A 121 15.13 7.50 0.59
N VAL A 122 14.31 7.83 1.59
CA VAL A 122 12.87 7.60 1.64
C VAL A 122 12.18 8.91 2.02
N ASN A 123 11.18 9.29 1.25
CA ASN A 123 10.41 10.50 1.48
C ASN A 123 8.93 10.15 1.73
N VAL A 124 8.40 10.60 2.85
CA VAL A 124 6.98 10.44 3.16
C VAL A 124 6.18 11.55 2.46
N ARG A 125 5.01 11.16 1.95
CA ARG A 125 4.14 12.08 1.23
C ARG A 125 3.59 13.16 2.16
N LYS A 126 3.54 14.38 1.64
CA LYS A 126 3.15 15.58 2.38
C LYS A 126 1.80 15.41 3.09
N GLY A 127 1.75 15.85 4.35
CA GLY A 127 0.53 15.83 5.17
C GLY A 127 0.24 14.50 5.85
N PHE A 128 1.05 13.43 5.66
CA PHE A 128 0.81 12.13 6.27
C PHE A 128 0.77 12.18 7.79
N GLY A 129 1.75 12.84 8.44
CA GLY A 129 1.75 12.98 9.91
C GLY A 129 0.51 13.70 10.46
N ASP A 130 0.01 14.70 9.74
CA ASP A 130 -1.21 15.42 10.14
C ASP A 130 -2.47 14.58 9.86
N PHE A 131 -2.48 13.79 8.79
CA PHE A 131 -3.53 12.80 8.54
C PHE A 131 -3.64 11.83 9.72
N VAL A 132 -2.53 11.24 10.16
CA VAL A 132 -2.51 10.30 11.31
C VAL A 132 -3.03 10.99 12.59
N LYS A 133 -2.59 12.23 12.88
CA LYS A 133 -3.07 12.99 14.05
C LYS A 133 -4.59 13.17 14.01
N GLN A 134 -5.15 13.54 12.85
CA GLN A 134 -6.58 13.79 12.72
C GLN A 134 -7.40 12.51 12.78
N VAL A 135 -6.95 11.42 12.13
CA VAL A 135 -7.58 10.11 12.20
C VAL A 135 -7.65 9.62 13.65
N ASN A 136 -6.54 9.73 14.39
CA ASN A 136 -6.48 9.32 15.80
C ASN A 136 -7.35 10.21 16.70
N LYS A 137 -7.34 11.54 16.49
CA LYS A 137 -8.20 12.49 17.22
C LYS A 137 -9.68 12.16 17.03
N ALA A 138 -10.08 11.78 15.85
CA ALA A 138 -11.44 11.39 15.52
C ALA A 138 -11.78 9.94 15.94
N LYS A 139 -10.83 9.21 16.55
CA LYS A 139 -10.97 7.79 16.90
C LYS A 139 -11.38 6.91 15.70
N ALA A 140 -11.02 7.34 14.49
CA ALA A 140 -11.19 6.54 13.30
C ALA A 140 -10.15 5.39 13.28
N THR A 141 -10.47 4.30 12.62
CA THR A 141 -9.54 3.18 12.45
C THR A 141 -8.68 3.40 11.22
N TRP A 142 -7.40 3.05 11.31
CA TRP A 142 -6.56 2.98 10.12
C TRP A 142 -5.53 1.85 10.21
N GLY A 143 -5.01 1.44 9.05
CA GLY A 143 -3.97 0.44 8.95
C GLY A 143 -3.34 0.41 7.56
N VAL A 144 -2.26 -0.38 7.42
CA VAL A 144 -1.50 -0.50 6.18
C VAL A 144 -1.61 -1.92 5.62
N VAL A 145 -1.82 -2.03 4.30
CA VAL A 145 -1.79 -3.27 3.54
C VAL A 145 -0.86 -3.09 2.36
N SER A 146 0.30 -3.75 2.36
CA SER A 146 1.35 -3.53 1.35
C SER A 146 2.02 -4.82 0.90
N VAL A 147 2.36 -4.91 -0.38
CA VAL A 147 3.19 -5.99 -0.94
C VAL A 147 4.69 -5.82 -0.66
N ASN A 148 5.09 -4.78 0.05
CA ASN A 148 6.47 -4.51 0.44
C ASN A 148 7.14 -5.73 1.11
N PHE A 149 8.46 -5.83 1.04
CA PHE A 149 9.24 -6.97 1.55
C PHE A 149 9.42 -6.97 3.06
N SER A 150 9.20 -5.84 3.78
CA SER A 150 9.44 -5.78 5.22
C SER A 150 8.40 -4.95 5.98
N SER A 151 7.54 -5.63 6.73
CA SER A 151 6.61 -4.99 7.66
C SER A 151 7.33 -4.18 8.74
N GLN A 152 8.54 -4.59 9.16
CA GLN A 152 9.33 -3.88 10.16
C GLN A 152 9.96 -2.60 9.61
N PHE A 153 10.36 -2.60 8.33
CA PHE A 153 10.76 -1.37 7.65
C PHE A 153 9.59 -0.38 7.59
N ILE A 154 8.41 -0.82 7.18
CA ILE A 154 7.19 0.00 7.18
C ILE A 154 6.95 0.58 8.58
N ARG A 155 6.94 -0.25 9.62
CA ARG A 155 6.76 0.21 11.01
C ARG A 155 7.79 1.26 11.43
N GLY A 156 9.04 1.09 11.02
CA GLY A 156 10.11 2.06 11.26
C GLY A 156 9.84 3.42 10.60
N VAL A 157 9.42 3.42 9.33
CA VAL A 157 9.03 4.65 8.60
C VAL A 157 7.85 5.32 9.26
N LEU A 158 6.81 4.58 9.62
CA LEU A 158 5.61 5.10 10.26
C LEU A 158 5.93 5.73 11.63
N ALA A 159 6.71 5.04 12.46
CA ALA A 159 7.12 5.54 13.78
C ALA A 159 7.93 6.83 13.67
N ALA A 160 8.86 6.91 12.73
CA ALA A 160 9.71 8.08 12.54
C ALA A 160 8.96 9.27 11.92
N SER A 161 7.96 9.03 11.06
CA SER A 161 7.23 10.10 10.34
C SER A 161 5.97 10.57 11.03
N ALA A 162 5.29 9.75 11.83
CA ALA A 162 4.02 10.08 12.48
C ALA A 162 4.02 9.86 14.00
N GLY A 163 5.15 9.40 14.55
CA GLY A 163 5.35 9.26 16.02
C GLY A 163 4.46 8.17 16.64
N ALA A 164 4.20 8.32 17.94
CA ALA A 164 3.44 7.34 18.74
C ALA A 164 2.04 7.04 18.17
N GLY A 165 1.44 7.97 17.43
CA GLY A 165 0.13 7.74 16.80
C GLY A 165 0.10 6.68 15.70
N ALA A 166 1.27 6.22 15.25
CA ALA A 166 1.41 5.21 14.20
C ALA A 166 2.05 3.89 14.69
N THR A 167 2.36 3.75 15.98
CA THR A 167 3.05 2.55 16.50
C THR A 167 2.12 1.36 16.73
N GLU A 168 0.85 1.63 17.07
CA GLU A 168 -0.14 0.61 17.45
C GLU A 168 -1.06 0.18 16.30
N ILE A 169 -0.78 0.61 15.09
CA ILE A 169 -1.60 0.25 13.93
C ILE A 169 -1.29 -1.14 13.41
N GLU A 170 -2.25 -1.73 12.74
CA GLU A 170 -2.04 -2.97 12.01
C GLU A 170 -1.31 -2.70 10.69
N VAL A 171 -0.19 -3.38 10.49
CA VAL A 171 0.57 -3.39 9.24
C VAL A 171 0.56 -4.82 8.73
N LEU A 172 -0.19 -5.05 7.65
CA LEU A 172 -0.21 -6.32 6.93
C LEU A 172 0.70 -6.18 5.70
N ALA A 173 1.90 -6.71 5.81
CA ALA A 173 2.91 -6.73 4.76
C ALA A 173 3.78 -7.98 4.91
N ASN A 174 4.57 -8.28 3.89
CA ASN A 174 5.53 -9.38 4.01
C ASN A 174 6.65 -9.03 4.98
N HIS A 175 7.38 -10.05 5.42
CA HIS A 175 8.58 -9.89 6.23
C HIS A 175 9.50 -11.10 6.04
N PRO A 176 10.84 -10.90 5.92
CA PRO A 176 11.76 -12.02 5.86
C PRO A 176 11.92 -12.67 7.23
N ASP A 177 11.96 -14.00 7.26
CA ASP A 177 12.39 -14.76 8.43
C ASP A 177 13.93 -14.71 8.62
N GLU A 178 14.45 -15.43 9.62
CA GLU A 178 15.88 -15.49 9.90
C GLU A 178 16.71 -16.04 8.73
N GLU A 179 16.11 -16.90 7.90
CA GLU A 179 16.75 -17.44 6.70
C GLU A 179 16.64 -16.51 5.48
N GLY A 180 15.97 -15.38 5.64
CA GLY A 180 15.73 -14.40 4.57
C GLY A 180 14.57 -14.77 3.63
N LYS A 181 13.79 -15.79 3.98
CA LYS A 181 12.61 -16.19 3.24
C LYS A 181 11.47 -15.23 3.53
N LEU A 182 10.89 -14.66 2.48
CA LEU A 182 9.73 -13.78 2.61
C LEU A 182 8.49 -14.59 3.02
N LEU A 183 7.88 -14.20 4.10
CA LEU A 183 6.61 -14.69 4.60
C LEU A 183 5.56 -13.58 4.49
N GLY A 184 4.32 -13.93 4.25
CA GLY A 184 3.21 -12.98 4.26
C GLY A 184 2.76 -12.61 5.67
N PRO A 185 1.72 -11.77 5.81
CA PRO A 185 1.19 -11.38 7.11
C PRO A 185 0.87 -12.58 8.01
N ASN A 186 1.25 -12.48 9.29
CA ASN A 186 1.10 -13.55 10.30
C ASN A 186 1.76 -14.87 9.89
N ASP A 187 2.95 -14.80 9.30
CA ASP A 187 3.74 -15.93 8.79
C ASP A 187 3.01 -16.78 7.74
N GLY A 188 2.01 -16.18 7.11
CA GLY A 188 1.19 -16.81 6.09
C GLY A 188 1.82 -16.78 4.69
N PRO A 189 1.04 -17.12 3.67
CA PRO A 189 1.48 -17.03 2.27
C PRO A 189 1.89 -15.60 1.90
N VAL A 190 2.94 -15.49 1.05
CA VAL A 190 3.42 -14.21 0.52
C VAL A 190 2.28 -13.42 -0.11
N MET A 191 2.14 -12.16 0.27
CA MET A 191 1.22 -11.20 -0.32
C MET A 191 1.92 -10.45 -1.46
N ALA A 192 1.61 -10.81 -2.69
CA ALA A 192 2.27 -10.27 -3.89
C ALA A 192 1.28 -9.82 -4.98
N THR A 193 -0.04 -9.95 -4.75
CA THR A 193 -1.05 -9.77 -5.80
C THR A 193 -2.25 -8.97 -5.30
N SER A 194 -3.04 -8.43 -6.23
CA SER A 194 -4.22 -7.62 -5.92
C SER A 194 -5.29 -8.39 -5.13
N ASP A 195 -5.50 -9.68 -5.42
CA ASP A 195 -6.42 -10.54 -4.68
C ASP A 195 -5.95 -10.80 -3.23
N ALA A 196 -4.65 -10.99 -3.03
CA ALA A 196 -4.07 -11.14 -1.70
C ALA A 196 -4.18 -9.83 -0.89
N LYS A 197 -3.95 -8.68 -1.53
CA LYS A 197 -4.12 -7.36 -0.93
C LYS A 197 -5.57 -7.09 -0.52
N LEU A 198 -6.53 -7.44 -1.38
CA LEU A 198 -7.97 -7.35 -1.06
C LEU A 198 -8.35 -8.25 0.11
N ALA A 199 -7.82 -9.48 0.17
CA ALA A 199 -8.06 -10.39 1.28
C ALA A 199 -7.51 -9.82 2.59
N ALA A 200 -6.28 -9.28 2.58
CA ALA A 200 -5.66 -8.64 3.74
C ALA A 200 -6.45 -7.39 4.20
N MET A 201 -6.94 -6.55 3.28
CA MET A 201 -7.83 -5.43 3.62
C MET A 201 -9.10 -5.90 4.34
N LYS A 202 -9.75 -6.94 3.82
CA LYS A 202 -10.96 -7.50 4.45
C LYS A 202 -10.68 -8.05 5.84
N ASP A 203 -9.57 -8.75 6.03
CA ASP A 203 -9.11 -9.27 7.31
C ASP A 203 -8.89 -8.15 8.34
N LEU A 204 -8.18 -7.08 7.95
CA LEU A 204 -7.94 -5.91 8.78
C LEU A 204 -9.25 -5.29 9.23
N LEU A 205 -10.17 -5.06 8.30
CA LEU A 205 -11.48 -4.49 8.59
C LEU A 205 -12.31 -5.39 9.50
N GLN A 206 -12.29 -6.71 9.29
CA GLN A 206 -13.04 -7.66 10.11
C GLN A 206 -12.53 -7.71 11.54
N LYS A 207 -11.22 -7.76 11.75
CA LYS A 207 -10.59 -7.73 13.08
C LYS A 207 -10.97 -6.47 13.84
N ARG A 208 -10.94 -5.32 13.18
CA ARG A 208 -11.30 -4.03 13.79
C ARG A 208 -12.80 -3.89 14.03
N LYS A 209 -13.64 -4.50 13.20
CA LYS A 209 -15.11 -4.54 13.39
C LYS A 209 -15.52 -5.34 14.63
N SER A 210 -14.76 -6.37 14.99
CA SER A 210 -15.06 -7.22 16.16
C SER A 210 -15.06 -6.44 17.49
N GLY A 211 -14.46 -5.24 17.53
CA GLY A 211 -14.52 -4.30 18.65
C GLY A 211 -15.71 -3.32 18.63
N SER A 212 -16.52 -3.29 17.54
CA SER A 212 -17.63 -2.35 17.37
C SER A 212 -18.92 -3.09 17.00
N LYS A 213 -20.02 -2.81 17.72
CA LYS A 213 -21.34 -3.41 17.44
C LYS A 213 -21.96 -2.95 16.11
N THR A 214 -21.50 -1.87 15.52
CA THR A 214 -22.17 -1.18 14.41
C THR A 214 -21.42 -1.21 13.06
N GLY A 215 -20.21 -1.80 12.99
CA GLY A 215 -19.40 -1.78 11.77
C GLY A 215 -18.79 -0.40 11.46
N PHE A 216 -18.37 -0.16 10.21
CA PHE A 216 -17.87 1.12 9.75
C PHE A 216 -18.94 1.88 8.96
N SER A 217 -19.04 3.20 9.17
CA SER A 217 -19.92 4.06 8.37
C SER A 217 -19.37 4.30 6.97
N LYS A 218 -18.04 4.26 6.85
CA LYS A 218 -17.31 4.49 5.62
C LYS A 218 -16.00 3.71 5.65
N VAL A 219 -15.65 3.10 4.54
CA VAL A 219 -14.34 2.48 4.31
C VAL A 219 -13.66 3.25 3.18
N VAL A 220 -12.45 3.75 3.42
CA VAL A 220 -11.63 4.47 2.45
C VAL A 220 -10.37 3.66 2.21
N TYR A 221 -10.08 3.32 0.95
CA TYR A 221 -8.82 2.72 0.55
C TYR A 221 -7.98 3.74 -0.23
N ILE A 222 -6.68 3.82 0.07
CA ILE A 222 -5.76 4.75 -0.59
C ILE A 222 -4.60 3.93 -1.16
N GLY A 223 -4.33 4.04 -2.46
CA GLY A 223 -3.29 3.30 -3.17
C GLY A 223 -2.82 4.00 -4.44
N ASP A 224 -1.77 3.50 -5.09
CA ASP A 224 -1.14 4.15 -6.26
C ASP A 224 -0.86 3.22 -7.44
N SER A 225 -1.06 1.91 -7.28
CA SER A 225 -0.57 0.91 -8.23
C SER A 225 -1.64 -0.06 -8.73
N GLY A 226 -1.27 -0.90 -9.71
CA GLY A 226 -2.14 -1.96 -10.23
C GLY A 226 -2.55 -2.99 -9.18
N THR A 227 -1.72 -3.24 -8.15
CA THR A 227 -2.04 -4.16 -7.06
C THR A 227 -3.16 -3.64 -6.16
N ASP A 228 -3.50 -2.35 -6.24
CA ASP A 228 -4.54 -1.71 -5.44
C ASP A 228 -5.92 -1.75 -6.11
N ILE A 229 -6.00 -2.11 -7.38
CA ILE A 229 -7.24 -2.00 -8.18
C ILE A 229 -8.41 -2.71 -7.50
N GLU A 230 -8.21 -3.92 -6.98
CA GLU A 230 -9.29 -4.66 -6.32
C GLU A 230 -9.75 -4.00 -5.01
N CYS A 231 -8.85 -3.37 -4.28
CA CYS A 231 -9.18 -2.63 -3.06
C CYS A 231 -9.87 -1.29 -3.40
N LEU A 232 -9.33 -0.54 -4.38
CA LEU A 232 -9.88 0.75 -4.80
C LEU A 232 -11.30 0.64 -5.39
N THR A 233 -11.59 -0.48 -6.06
CA THR A 233 -12.87 -0.72 -6.75
C THR A 233 -13.80 -1.68 -6.01
N ALA A 234 -13.45 -2.07 -4.78
CA ALA A 234 -14.28 -2.97 -3.98
C ALA A 234 -15.63 -2.33 -3.63
N GLU A 235 -16.67 -3.15 -3.59
CA GLU A 235 -18.02 -2.69 -3.23
C GLU A 235 -18.05 -2.07 -1.82
N GLY A 236 -18.68 -0.91 -1.69
CA GLY A 236 -18.79 -0.17 -0.43
C GLY A 236 -17.51 0.55 0.00
N VAL A 237 -16.45 0.55 -0.82
CA VAL A 237 -15.21 1.26 -0.59
C VAL A 237 -15.18 2.56 -1.38
N ILE A 238 -14.69 3.62 -0.74
CA ILE A 238 -14.27 4.84 -1.41
C ILE A 238 -12.80 4.69 -1.73
N GLY A 239 -12.46 4.57 -3.02
CA GLY A 239 -11.09 4.48 -3.51
C GLY A 239 -10.46 5.86 -3.73
N ILE A 240 -9.24 6.08 -3.26
CA ILE A 240 -8.45 7.27 -3.57
C ILE A 240 -7.14 6.83 -4.21
N ALA A 241 -6.95 7.13 -5.49
CA ALA A 241 -5.71 6.90 -6.21
C ALA A 241 -4.72 8.05 -5.91
N MET A 242 -3.51 7.72 -5.43
CA MET A 242 -2.46 8.72 -5.25
C MET A 242 -1.79 9.02 -6.59
N SER A 243 -1.76 10.30 -6.96
CA SER A 243 -1.13 10.77 -8.20
C SER A 243 -0.68 12.21 -8.06
N THR A 244 0.49 12.56 -8.56
CA THR A 244 1.07 13.91 -8.42
C THR A 244 0.30 14.97 -9.20
N ASP A 245 -0.30 14.60 -10.33
CA ASP A 245 -0.96 15.54 -11.24
C ASP A 245 -2.29 15.03 -11.83
N GLY A 246 -2.82 13.92 -11.29
CA GLY A 246 -4.02 13.27 -11.82
C GLY A 246 -3.75 12.45 -13.09
N LYS A 247 -2.47 12.07 -13.32
CA LYS A 247 -2.02 11.24 -14.42
C LYS A 247 -1.22 10.06 -13.90
N GLY A 248 -0.79 9.21 -14.80
CA GLY A 248 0.02 8.04 -14.52
C GLY A 248 -0.73 6.74 -14.69
N ARG A 249 0.02 5.64 -14.62
CA ARG A 249 -0.48 4.33 -15.03
C ARG A 249 -1.76 3.90 -14.34
N LEU A 250 -1.86 4.07 -13.02
CA LEU A 250 -3.10 3.71 -12.30
C LEU A 250 -4.28 4.56 -12.76
N ILE A 251 -4.08 5.89 -12.90
CA ILE A 251 -5.14 6.80 -13.36
C ILE A 251 -5.60 6.44 -14.77
N ASP A 252 -4.67 6.10 -15.67
CA ASP A 252 -4.98 5.68 -17.04
C ASP A 252 -5.78 4.37 -17.05
N ILE A 253 -5.42 3.41 -16.20
CA ILE A 253 -6.18 2.17 -16.01
C ILE A 253 -7.59 2.49 -15.51
N LEU A 254 -7.73 3.27 -14.44
CA LEU A 254 -9.03 3.60 -13.86
C LEU A 254 -9.93 4.34 -14.84
N ASN A 255 -9.38 5.29 -15.61
CA ASN A 255 -10.10 5.98 -16.70
C ASN A 255 -10.61 5.03 -17.79
N ARG A 256 -9.89 3.96 -18.04
CA ARG A 256 -10.21 2.98 -19.09
C ARG A 256 -11.28 1.97 -18.65
N ILE A 257 -11.28 1.56 -17.37
CA ILE A 257 -12.11 0.44 -16.88
C ILE A 257 -13.40 0.87 -16.18
N GLY A 258 -13.58 2.15 -15.89
CA GLY A 258 -14.75 2.62 -15.15
C GLY A 258 -14.92 4.14 -15.19
N PRO A 259 -15.71 4.69 -14.27
CA PRO A 259 -15.82 6.14 -14.15
C PRO A 259 -14.46 6.72 -13.74
N SER A 260 -14.04 7.77 -14.45
CA SER A 260 -12.79 8.48 -14.18
C SER A 260 -12.72 8.96 -12.73
N PRO A 261 -11.59 8.77 -12.04
CA PRO A 261 -11.43 9.28 -10.70
C PRO A 261 -11.51 10.80 -10.69
N VAL A 262 -12.23 11.34 -9.71
CA VAL A 262 -12.42 12.79 -9.53
C VAL A 262 -11.44 13.29 -8.48
N HIS A 263 -10.87 14.48 -8.65
CA HIS A 263 -10.00 15.07 -7.62
C HIS A 263 -10.76 15.23 -6.29
N VAL A 264 -10.16 14.84 -5.17
CA VAL A 264 -10.82 14.87 -3.83
C VAL A 264 -11.36 16.24 -3.42
N GLY A 265 -10.79 17.32 -3.96
CA GLY A 265 -11.27 18.71 -3.76
C GLY A 265 -12.39 19.15 -4.70
N SER A 266 -12.76 18.35 -5.68
CA SER A 266 -13.81 18.70 -6.64
C SER A 266 -15.16 18.23 -6.11
N GLN A 267 -16.00 19.15 -5.65
CA GLN A 267 -17.39 18.86 -5.34
C GLN A 267 -18.20 18.88 -6.64
N GLN A 268 -18.64 17.73 -7.09
CA GLN A 268 -19.76 17.68 -8.05
C GLN A 268 -21.05 17.57 -7.24
N GLU A 269 -21.81 18.65 -7.19
CA GLU A 269 -23.15 18.63 -6.63
C GLU A 269 -23.97 17.56 -7.34
N GLY A 270 -24.45 16.57 -6.57
CA GLY A 270 -25.40 15.55 -7.04
C GLY A 270 -24.80 14.27 -7.64
N LYS A 271 -23.47 14.10 -7.74
CA LYS A 271 -22.83 12.83 -8.13
C LYS A 271 -21.85 12.36 -7.07
N SER A 272 -22.24 11.39 -6.29
CA SER A 272 -21.32 10.64 -5.41
C SER A 272 -20.49 9.71 -6.29
N SER A 273 -19.21 10.02 -6.50
CA SER A 273 -18.24 9.07 -7.03
C SER A 273 -17.80 8.15 -5.90
N SER A 274 -17.48 6.89 -6.18
CA SER A 274 -16.77 6.01 -5.27
C SER A 274 -15.26 6.02 -5.52
N LEU A 275 -14.78 6.74 -6.54
CA LEU A 275 -13.39 6.74 -6.95
C LEU A 275 -12.87 8.16 -7.13
N TYR A 276 -11.77 8.45 -6.45
CA TYR A 276 -11.13 9.76 -6.40
C TYR A 276 -9.63 9.66 -6.65
N TRP A 277 -8.97 10.82 -6.82
CA TRP A 277 -7.52 10.93 -6.78
C TRP A 277 -7.08 12.12 -5.94
N ALA A 278 -5.88 12.03 -5.35
CA ALA A 278 -5.26 13.09 -4.57
C ALA A 278 -3.75 13.14 -4.79
N ARG A 279 -3.13 14.32 -4.62
CA ARG A 279 -1.67 14.49 -4.71
C ARG A 279 -0.97 14.08 -3.42
N ASN A 280 -1.62 14.32 -2.29
CA ASN A 280 -1.03 14.16 -0.97
C ASN A 280 -2.12 14.10 0.11
N PHE A 281 -1.70 13.84 1.34
CA PHE A 281 -2.62 13.72 2.47
C PHE A 281 -3.24 15.04 2.90
N GLU A 282 -2.61 16.20 2.62
CA GLU A 282 -3.24 17.51 2.92
C GLU A 282 -4.54 17.71 2.13
N GLU A 283 -4.56 17.28 0.87
CA GLU A 283 -5.77 17.36 0.04
C GLU A 283 -6.86 16.43 0.55
N ILE A 284 -6.49 15.21 0.99
CA ILE A 284 -7.43 14.25 1.57
C ILE A 284 -8.04 14.83 2.84
N ILE A 285 -7.23 15.38 3.76
CA ILE A 285 -7.69 15.99 5.00
C ILE A 285 -8.69 17.12 4.74
N LYS A 286 -8.41 17.97 3.74
CA LYS A 286 -9.25 19.10 3.38
C LYS A 286 -10.50 18.73 2.59
N SER A 287 -10.60 17.48 2.15
CA SER A 287 -11.70 17.01 1.32
C SER A 287 -12.95 16.68 2.16
N PRO A 288 -14.15 16.81 1.57
CA PRO A 288 -15.39 16.37 2.22
C PRO A 288 -15.42 14.88 2.52
N LEU A 289 -14.57 14.09 1.85
CA LEU A 289 -14.47 12.64 2.05
C LEU A 289 -13.89 12.29 3.41
N PHE A 290 -13.01 13.15 3.95
CA PHE A 290 -12.40 12.92 5.24
C PHE A 290 -13.46 12.92 6.36
N GLY A 291 -14.44 13.84 6.31
CA GLY A 291 -15.69 13.81 7.09
C GLY A 291 -15.53 13.62 8.61
N LEU A 292 -14.35 13.96 9.15
CA LEU A 292 -14.04 13.85 10.58
C LEU A 292 -14.35 15.13 11.36
N GLU A 293 -14.84 16.17 10.68
CA GLU A 293 -15.33 17.35 11.36
C GLU A 293 -16.64 17.01 12.09
N GLY A 294 -16.50 16.65 13.36
CA GLY A 294 -17.61 16.63 14.28
C GLY A 294 -18.22 18.02 14.38
N GLY A 295 -19.50 18.11 13.96
CA GLY A 295 -20.42 19.18 14.36
C GLY A 295 -19.90 20.61 14.13
N ARG A 296 -20.30 21.24 13.04
CA ARG A 296 -20.55 22.68 13.13
C ARG A 296 -21.63 22.85 14.18
N GLU A 297 -21.27 23.37 15.35
CA GLU A 297 -22.24 24.01 16.21
C GLU A 297 -22.92 25.10 15.38
N ILE A 298 -24.22 24.94 15.21
CA ILE A 298 -25.11 25.96 14.65
C ILE A 298 -25.42 26.95 15.77
#